data_8b439624428fbbebd3a796851da65247
#
_entry.id   8b439624428fbbebd3a796851da65247
#
_cell.length_a   1.000
_cell.length_b   1.000
_cell.length_c   1.000
_cell.angle_alpha   90.00
_cell.angle_beta   90.00
_cell.angle_gamma   90.00
#
_symmetry.space_group_name_H-M   'P 1'
#
loop_
_entity.id
_entity.type
_entity.pdbx_description
1 polymer ?
#
loop_
_entity_poly.entity_id
_entity_poly.type
_entity_poly.pdbx_seq_one_letter_code
_entity_poly.pdbx_strand_id
1 'polypeptide(L)'
;MASKKSSPKNMSRKAGVDAAHAAVEPSLHHKSGETQRFGEVVPMPHGMPSDVVKKSITSLNQTLADTITLRDMYKKHHWQVVGPTFNQLHLLFDTHFDAQVELVDMLAERVQVLGGISLAMAADVADETRIPRPPRGREPASVQLSRLIDAHTMILKYARDAAEKAENTGDSGTNDLLVSNIVRTNELQVWFLSEHLVAASPL
;
A
#
# COMPACT_ATOMS: atom_id res chain seq x y z
N MET A 1 32.54 -30.29 -16.91
CA MET A 1 31.95 -30.16 -15.56
C MET A 1 32.48 -28.89 -14.92
N ALA A 2 31.72 -27.82 -14.95
CA ALA A 2 32.10 -26.53 -14.37
C ALA A 2 31.16 -26.23 -13.19
N SER A 3 31.70 -26.31 -11.96
CA SER A 3 31.02 -26.02 -10.71
C SER A 3 30.81 -24.52 -10.59
N LYS A 4 29.54 -24.05 -10.56
CA LYS A 4 29.20 -22.67 -10.21
C LYS A 4 29.31 -22.50 -8.68
N LYS A 5 30.36 -21.81 -8.23
CA LYS A 5 30.46 -21.31 -6.85
C LYS A 5 29.43 -20.18 -6.66
N SER A 6 28.46 -20.42 -5.79
CA SER A 6 27.51 -19.41 -5.32
C SER A 6 28.24 -18.37 -4.47
N SER A 7 28.04 -17.10 -4.75
CA SER A 7 28.70 -15.97 -4.10
C SER A 7 28.15 -15.72 -2.70
N PRO A 8 28.99 -15.56 -1.64
CA PRO A 8 28.52 -15.34 -0.27
C PRO A 8 28.00 -13.94 0.05
N LYS A 9 27.88 -13.05 -0.94
CA LYS A 9 27.47 -11.65 -0.73
C LYS A 9 26.00 -11.42 -0.39
N ASN A 10 25.12 -12.41 -0.60
CA ASN A 10 23.67 -12.20 -0.41
C ASN A 10 23.20 -12.54 1.02
N MET A 11 23.90 -13.38 1.76
CA MET A 11 23.53 -13.71 3.15
C MET A 11 23.90 -12.62 4.15
N SER A 12 25.02 -11.91 3.94
CA SER A 12 25.45 -10.81 4.83
C SER A 12 24.56 -9.58 4.75
N ARG A 13 23.94 -9.31 3.60
CA ARG A 13 23.02 -8.18 3.44
C ARG A 13 21.67 -8.42 4.12
N LYS A 14 21.13 -9.64 4.09
CA LYS A 14 19.87 -9.98 4.74
C LYS A 14 19.99 -9.91 6.27
N ALA A 15 21.04 -10.48 6.85
CA ALA A 15 21.28 -10.42 8.30
C ALA A 15 21.50 -8.98 8.83
N GLY A 16 22.10 -8.09 8.02
CA GLY A 16 22.29 -6.69 8.40
C GLY A 16 21.02 -5.85 8.30
N VAL A 17 20.08 -6.18 7.41
CA VAL A 17 18.79 -5.51 7.27
C VAL A 17 17.86 -5.93 8.40
N ASP A 18 17.80 -7.21 8.73
CA ASP A 18 16.99 -7.74 9.84
C ASP A 18 17.41 -7.16 11.21
N ALA A 19 18.70 -6.91 11.44
CA ALA A 19 19.17 -6.25 12.66
C ALA A 19 18.85 -4.75 12.74
N ALA A 20 18.75 -4.08 11.60
CA ALA A 20 18.42 -2.64 11.55
C ALA A 20 16.93 -2.35 11.77
N HIS A 21 16.06 -3.36 11.61
CA HIS A 21 14.61 -3.23 11.76
C HIS A 21 14.06 -3.91 13.02
N ALA A 22 14.93 -4.48 13.85
CA ALA A 22 14.52 -5.08 15.12
C ALA A 22 13.90 -4.01 16.04
N ALA A 23 12.77 -4.32 16.62
CA ALA A 23 12.13 -3.46 17.61
C ALA A 23 13.07 -3.27 18.82
N VAL A 24 13.23 -2.02 19.25
CA VAL A 24 14.08 -1.64 20.39
C VAL A 24 13.21 -1.55 21.63
N GLU A 25 13.69 -2.13 22.74
CA GLU A 25 13.01 -2.03 24.04
C GLU A 25 12.87 -0.57 24.47
N PRO A 26 11.68 -0.18 25.00
CA PRO A 26 11.46 1.18 25.49
C PRO A 26 12.41 1.51 26.65
N SER A 27 12.88 2.75 26.72
CA SER A 27 13.79 3.26 27.76
C SER A 27 13.14 3.40 29.14
N LEU A 28 11.82 3.47 29.23
CA LEU A 28 11.04 3.48 30.48
C LEU A 28 10.67 2.04 30.83
N HIS A 29 10.91 1.64 32.08
CA HIS A 29 10.96 0.28 32.63
C HIS A 29 9.69 -0.59 32.55
N HIS A 30 8.88 -0.47 31.52
CA HIS A 30 7.88 -1.47 31.22
C HIS A 30 8.49 -2.51 30.30
N LYS A 31 8.60 -3.76 30.76
CA LYS A 31 8.98 -4.86 29.86
C LYS A 31 8.00 -4.88 28.69
N SER A 32 8.51 -4.69 27.50
CA SER A 32 7.71 -4.83 26.30
C SER A 32 7.42 -6.31 26.05
N GLY A 33 6.18 -6.59 25.75
CA GLY A 33 5.74 -7.88 25.22
C GLY A 33 4.59 -7.59 24.30
N GLU A 34 4.61 -8.14 23.09
CA GLU A 34 3.45 -8.07 22.21
C GLU A 34 2.28 -8.79 22.89
N THR A 35 1.17 -8.10 23.08
CA THR A 35 -0.08 -8.68 23.60
C THR A 35 -0.83 -9.45 22.51
N GLN A 36 -0.54 -9.15 21.24
CA GLN A 36 -0.99 -9.86 20.05
C GLN A 36 0.10 -9.71 18.97
N ARG A 37 0.55 -10.81 18.41
CA ARG A 37 1.58 -10.79 17.36
C ARG A 37 0.96 -10.49 16.00
N PHE A 38 1.76 -9.88 15.11
CA PHE A 38 1.34 -9.72 13.72
C PHE A 38 1.02 -11.09 13.10
N GLY A 39 -0.12 -11.17 12.40
CA GLY A 39 -0.64 -12.43 11.84
C GLY A 39 -1.52 -13.25 12.79
N GLU A 40 -1.54 -12.95 14.09
CA GLU A 40 -2.52 -13.53 15.01
C GLU A 40 -3.87 -12.81 14.87
N VAL A 41 -4.96 -13.56 15.04
CA VAL A 41 -6.33 -13.03 14.97
C VAL A 41 -7.04 -13.33 16.27
N VAL A 42 -7.47 -12.28 16.96
CA VAL A 42 -8.31 -12.37 18.15
C VAL A 42 -9.76 -12.58 17.72
N PRO A 43 -10.49 -13.59 18.25
CA PRO A 43 -11.89 -13.78 17.91
C PRO A 43 -12.75 -12.57 18.29
N MET A 44 -13.47 -12.03 17.32
CA MET A 44 -14.40 -10.91 17.49
C MET A 44 -15.85 -11.41 17.31
N PRO A 45 -16.84 -10.87 18.05
CA PRO A 45 -18.22 -11.35 18.01
C PRO A 45 -19.00 -10.82 16.78
N HIS A 46 -18.44 -10.92 15.58
CA HIS A 46 -19.06 -10.45 14.33
C HIS A 46 -19.76 -11.57 13.51
N GLY A 47 -19.77 -12.81 14.01
CA GLY A 47 -20.52 -13.92 13.40
C GLY A 47 -19.90 -14.53 12.14
N MET A 48 -18.70 -14.14 11.73
CA MET A 48 -18.02 -14.71 10.57
C MET A 48 -17.13 -15.91 10.92
N PRO A 49 -16.99 -16.91 10.03
CA PRO A 49 -16.04 -18.00 10.21
C PRO A 49 -14.59 -17.51 10.27
N SER A 50 -13.78 -18.14 11.14
CA SER A 50 -12.40 -17.68 11.40
C SER A 50 -11.47 -17.75 10.16
N ASP A 51 -11.71 -18.67 9.25
CA ASP A 51 -10.94 -18.80 7.99
C ASP A 51 -11.28 -17.67 6.99
N VAL A 52 -12.53 -17.21 6.95
CA VAL A 52 -12.98 -16.05 6.19
C VAL A 52 -12.27 -14.80 6.72
N VAL A 53 -12.35 -14.59 8.04
CA VAL A 53 -11.71 -13.45 8.71
C VAL A 53 -10.22 -13.38 8.41
N LYS A 54 -9.49 -14.49 8.53
CA LYS A 54 -8.05 -14.55 8.22
C LYS A 54 -7.73 -14.18 6.77
N LYS A 55 -8.53 -14.66 5.82
CA LYS A 55 -8.36 -14.34 4.39
C LYS A 55 -8.59 -12.85 4.12
N SER A 56 -9.64 -12.28 4.72
CA SER A 56 -9.94 -10.84 4.62
C SER A 56 -8.81 -9.99 5.20
N ILE A 57 -8.31 -10.30 6.40
CA ILE A 57 -7.18 -9.60 7.04
C ILE A 57 -5.94 -9.64 6.14
N THR A 58 -5.61 -10.79 5.56
CA THR A 58 -4.46 -10.92 4.65
C THR A 58 -4.62 -10.02 3.42
N SER A 59 -5.80 -10.01 2.80
CA SER A 59 -6.09 -9.18 1.63
C SER A 59 -6.08 -7.69 1.96
N LEU A 60 -6.62 -7.32 3.11
CA LEU A 60 -6.65 -5.93 3.58
C LEU A 60 -5.26 -5.41 3.89
N ASN A 61 -4.41 -6.17 4.60
CA ASN A 61 -3.03 -5.76 4.90
C ASN A 61 -2.19 -5.60 3.63
N GLN A 62 -2.37 -6.47 2.63
CA GLN A 62 -1.71 -6.30 1.34
C GLN A 62 -2.17 -5.04 0.61
N THR A 63 -3.48 -4.77 0.60
CA THR A 63 -4.03 -3.54 0.01
C THR A 63 -3.55 -2.31 0.78
N LEU A 64 -3.47 -2.40 2.10
CA LEU A 64 -2.97 -1.34 2.98
C LEU A 64 -1.50 -1.00 2.68
N ALA A 65 -0.62 -1.98 2.55
CA ALA A 65 0.78 -1.77 2.21
C ALA A 65 0.95 -1.04 0.86
N ASP A 66 0.19 -1.46 -0.15
CA ASP A 66 0.22 -0.82 -1.47
C ASP A 66 -0.37 0.60 -1.42
N THR A 67 -1.46 0.81 -0.67
CA THR A 67 -2.10 2.14 -0.52
C THR A 67 -1.20 3.12 0.23
N ILE A 68 -0.49 2.69 1.29
CA ILE A 68 0.51 3.49 1.99
C ILE A 68 1.64 3.88 1.02
N THR A 69 2.12 2.94 0.23
CA THR A 69 3.17 3.20 -0.77
C THR A 69 2.72 4.21 -1.82
N LEU A 70 1.50 4.06 -2.36
CA LEU A 70 0.93 5.02 -3.32
C LEU A 70 0.74 6.40 -2.70
N ARG A 71 0.21 6.49 -1.46
CA ARG A 71 0.11 7.75 -0.71
C ARG A 71 1.44 8.47 -0.64
N ASP A 72 2.50 7.76 -0.25
CA ASP A 72 3.83 8.34 -0.11
C ASP A 72 4.46 8.70 -1.47
N MET A 73 4.14 7.96 -2.54
CA MET A 73 4.50 8.33 -3.91
C MET A 73 3.85 9.66 -4.33
N TYR A 74 2.58 9.90 -4.01
CA TYR A 74 1.94 11.17 -4.27
C TYR A 74 2.67 12.33 -3.59
N LYS A 75 3.02 12.19 -2.30
CA LYS A 75 3.75 13.25 -1.58
C LYS A 75 5.16 13.45 -2.12
N LYS A 76 5.86 12.37 -2.49
CA LYS A 76 7.15 12.47 -3.19
C LYS A 76 7.03 13.25 -4.49
N HIS A 77 6.04 12.94 -5.32
CA HIS A 77 5.86 13.58 -6.62
C HIS A 77 5.35 15.02 -6.48
N HIS A 78 4.48 15.31 -5.49
CA HIS A 78 4.08 16.66 -5.12
C HIS A 78 5.29 17.57 -4.83
N TRP A 79 6.29 17.09 -4.08
CA TRP A 79 7.51 17.85 -3.81
C TRP A 79 8.47 17.97 -5.00
N GLN A 80 8.41 17.03 -5.94
CA GLN A 80 9.43 16.89 -6.98
C GLN A 80 8.94 17.28 -8.37
N VAL A 81 7.64 17.48 -8.60
CA VAL A 81 7.11 17.88 -9.90
C VAL A 81 7.64 19.24 -10.32
N VAL A 82 7.91 19.41 -11.62
CA VAL A 82 8.43 20.66 -12.24
C VAL A 82 7.88 20.77 -13.65
N GLY A 83 7.99 21.97 -14.22
CA GLY A 83 7.66 22.23 -15.61
C GLY A 83 6.40 23.08 -15.79
N PRO A 84 5.89 23.22 -17.02
CA PRO A 84 4.78 24.13 -17.34
C PRO A 84 3.49 23.83 -16.57
N THR A 85 3.24 22.56 -16.21
CA THR A 85 2.07 22.10 -15.48
C THR A 85 2.32 21.98 -13.97
N PHE A 86 3.41 22.57 -13.46
CA PHE A 86 3.82 22.44 -12.05
C PHE A 86 2.67 22.71 -11.08
N ASN A 87 2.02 23.86 -11.18
CA ASN A 87 1.01 24.27 -10.19
C ASN A 87 -0.19 23.32 -10.19
N GLN A 88 -0.67 22.93 -11.36
CA GLN A 88 -1.82 22.04 -11.50
C GLN A 88 -1.52 20.66 -10.91
N LEU A 89 -0.37 20.08 -11.25
CA LEU A 89 0.03 18.75 -10.77
C LEU A 89 0.41 18.77 -9.28
N HIS A 90 1.04 19.83 -8.80
CA HIS A 90 1.37 19.99 -7.38
C HIS A 90 0.10 19.96 -6.51
N LEU A 91 -0.94 20.72 -6.90
CA LEU A 91 -2.22 20.72 -6.20
C LEU A 91 -2.99 19.39 -6.36
N LEU A 92 -3.00 18.81 -7.56
CA LEU A 92 -3.65 17.54 -7.83
C LEU A 92 -3.04 16.40 -6.99
N PHE A 93 -1.72 16.32 -6.94
CA PHE A 93 -1.03 15.29 -6.15
C PHE A 93 -1.30 15.43 -4.65
N ASP A 94 -1.45 16.64 -4.14
CA ASP A 94 -1.81 16.88 -2.75
C ASP A 94 -3.27 16.43 -2.45
N THR A 95 -4.20 16.79 -3.33
CA THR A 95 -5.61 16.33 -3.24
C THR A 95 -5.70 14.80 -3.27
N HIS A 96 -4.94 14.15 -4.15
CA HIS A 96 -4.91 12.69 -4.23
C HIS A 96 -4.24 12.05 -3.02
N PHE A 97 -3.18 12.68 -2.48
CA PHE A 97 -2.55 12.26 -1.23
C PHE A 97 -3.55 12.22 -0.08
N ASP A 98 -4.31 13.31 0.11
CA ASP A 98 -5.29 13.40 1.18
C ASP A 98 -6.36 12.30 1.06
N ALA A 99 -6.86 12.05 -0.14
CA ALA A 99 -7.79 10.95 -0.38
C ALA A 99 -7.17 9.57 -0.05
N GLN A 100 -5.89 9.35 -0.36
CA GLN A 100 -5.21 8.11 -0.01
C GLN A 100 -4.98 7.97 1.51
N VAL A 101 -4.82 9.07 2.26
CA VAL A 101 -4.76 9.04 3.73
C VAL A 101 -6.03 8.45 4.32
N GLU A 102 -7.20 8.89 3.84
CA GLU A 102 -8.50 8.35 4.27
C GLU A 102 -8.64 6.84 3.95
N LEU A 103 -8.18 6.41 2.77
CA LEU A 103 -8.23 5.00 2.40
C LEU A 103 -7.31 4.13 3.26
N VAL A 104 -6.14 4.64 3.64
CA VAL A 104 -5.20 3.96 4.57
C VAL A 104 -5.87 3.72 5.91
N ASP A 105 -6.53 4.73 6.46
CA ASP A 105 -7.20 4.64 7.76
C ASP A 105 -8.35 3.61 7.72
N MET A 106 -9.23 3.70 6.73
CA MET A 106 -10.33 2.75 6.53
C MET A 106 -9.86 1.30 6.43
N LEU A 107 -8.77 1.05 5.69
CA LEU A 107 -8.19 -0.30 5.54
C LEU A 107 -7.61 -0.80 6.86
N ALA A 108 -6.86 0.04 7.56
CA ALA A 108 -6.22 -0.30 8.84
C ALA A 108 -7.28 -0.58 9.92
N GLU A 109 -8.29 0.26 10.04
CA GLU A 109 -9.40 0.07 10.98
C GLU A 109 -10.21 -1.20 10.66
N ARG A 110 -10.46 -1.50 9.37
CA ARG A 110 -11.14 -2.75 9.00
C ARG A 110 -10.39 -3.99 9.45
N VAL A 111 -9.05 -3.99 9.34
CA VAL A 111 -8.22 -5.09 9.88
C VAL A 111 -8.42 -5.24 11.38
N GLN A 112 -8.43 -4.12 12.13
CA GLN A 112 -8.64 -4.13 13.60
C GLN A 112 -10.05 -4.62 13.96
N VAL A 113 -11.08 -4.15 13.27
CA VAL A 113 -12.47 -4.61 13.45
C VAL A 113 -12.59 -6.13 13.27
N LEU A 114 -11.81 -6.71 12.37
CA LEU A 114 -11.75 -8.16 12.15
C LEU A 114 -10.92 -8.91 13.19
N GLY A 115 -10.30 -8.21 14.16
CA GLY A 115 -9.46 -8.80 15.21
C GLY A 115 -8.01 -9.09 14.77
N GLY A 116 -7.57 -8.53 13.65
CA GLY A 116 -6.18 -8.61 13.18
C GLY A 116 -5.32 -7.46 13.65
N ILE A 117 -4.07 -7.44 13.22
CA ILE A 117 -3.14 -6.31 13.38
C ILE A 117 -2.88 -5.70 12.00
N SER A 118 -3.14 -4.39 11.89
CA SER A 118 -2.85 -3.64 10.68
C SER A 118 -1.35 -3.32 10.56
N LEU A 119 -0.84 -3.48 9.34
CA LEU A 119 0.52 -3.09 8.99
C LEU A 119 0.64 -1.56 9.03
N ALA A 120 1.75 -1.02 9.59
CA ALA A 120 1.85 0.42 9.81
C ALA A 120 3.23 1.03 9.54
N MET A 121 4.32 0.36 9.94
CA MET A 121 5.65 0.96 9.92
C MET A 121 6.28 0.91 8.54
N ALA A 122 7.04 1.96 8.20
CA ALA A 122 7.64 2.12 6.86
C ALA A 122 8.52 0.95 6.40
N ALA A 123 9.21 0.29 7.34
CA ALA A 123 10.01 -0.89 7.05
C ALA A 123 9.12 -2.06 6.61
N ASP A 124 8.06 -2.34 7.38
CA ASP A 124 7.12 -3.42 7.09
C ASP A 124 6.36 -3.16 5.78
N VAL A 125 5.96 -1.90 5.54
CA VAL A 125 5.36 -1.47 4.27
C VAL A 125 6.28 -1.73 3.10
N ALA A 126 7.58 -1.42 3.25
CA ALA A 126 8.56 -1.61 2.18
C ALA A 126 8.82 -3.09 1.85
N ASP A 127 8.66 -3.98 2.84
CA ASP A 127 8.83 -5.42 2.66
C ASP A 127 7.59 -6.07 2.03
N GLU A 128 6.38 -5.54 2.32
CA GLU A 128 5.11 -6.13 1.91
C GLU A 128 4.53 -5.53 0.60
N THR A 129 4.83 -4.26 0.30
CA THR A 129 4.26 -3.61 -0.89
C THR A 129 4.74 -4.25 -2.19
N ARG A 130 3.81 -4.39 -3.15
CA ARG A 130 4.10 -4.85 -4.51
C ARG A 130 4.44 -3.71 -5.46
N ILE A 131 4.22 -2.46 -5.03
CA ILE A 131 4.49 -1.28 -5.86
C ILE A 131 6.00 -1.04 -5.93
N PRO A 132 6.59 -1.04 -7.13
CA PRO A 132 8.02 -0.80 -7.30
C PRO A 132 8.43 0.58 -6.78
N ARG A 133 9.50 0.61 -6.02
CA ARG A 133 10.07 1.86 -5.50
C ARG A 133 10.53 2.77 -6.64
N PRO A 134 10.02 4.02 -6.72
CA PRO A 134 10.53 5.00 -7.71
C PRO A 134 11.96 5.44 -7.37
N PRO A 135 12.73 5.96 -8.35
CA PRO A 135 14.03 6.55 -8.09
C PRO A 135 13.96 7.67 -7.04
N ARG A 136 15.03 7.85 -6.27
CA ARG A 136 15.11 8.95 -5.29
C ARG A 136 15.13 10.34 -5.96
N GLY A 137 15.71 10.41 -7.13
CA GLY A 137 15.84 11.64 -7.89
C GLY A 137 14.54 12.11 -8.54
N ARG A 138 14.61 13.30 -9.11
CA ARG A 138 13.50 13.92 -9.84
C ARG A 138 13.39 13.31 -11.24
N GLU A 139 12.17 13.07 -11.68
CA GLU A 139 11.84 12.59 -13.00
C GLU A 139 10.94 13.61 -13.74
N PRO A 140 10.85 13.57 -15.09
CA PRO A 140 9.88 14.36 -15.83
C PRO A 140 8.45 14.13 -15.35
N ALA A 141 7.58 15.14 -15.41
CA ALA A 141 6.20 15.05 -14.94
C ALA A 141 5.43 13.90 -15.58
N SER A 142 5.59 13.67 -16.89
CA SER A 142 4.95 12.54 -17.59
C SER A 142 5.37 11.17 -17.05
N VAL A 143 6.64 11.02 -16.64
CA VAL A 143 7.12 9.78 -16.02
C VAL A 143 6.54 9.61 -14.62
N GLN A 144 6.46 10.69 -13.84
CA GLN A 144 5.82 10.66 -12.52
C GLN A 144 4.35 10.26 -12.61
N LEU A 145 3.59 10.83 -13.57
CA LEU A 145 2.20 10.47 -13.86
C LEU A 145 2.07 8.98 -14.22
N SER A 146 2.93 8.48 -15.12
CA SER A 146 2.90 7.07 -15.52
C SER A 146 3.16 6.14 -14.35
N ARG A 147 4.11 6.45 -13.47
CA ARG A 147 4.38 5.65 -12.26
C ARG A 147 3.19 5.60 -11.30
N LEU A 148 2.49 6.72 -11.13
CA LEU A 148 1.28 6.77 -10.31
C LEU A 148 0.17 5.92 -10.94
N ILE A 149 -0.04 5.99 -12.26
CA ILE A 149 -1.02 5.16 -12.98
C ILE A 149 -0.69 3.67 -12.85
N ASP A 150 0.59 3.29 -12.98
CA ASP A 150 1.03 1.90 -12.79
C ASP A 150 0.73 1.40 -11.38
N ALA A 151 1.02 2.22 -10.36
CA ALA A 151 0.73 1.89 -8.96
C ALA A 151 -0.78 1.73 -8.72
N HIS A 152 -1.61 2.64 -9.22
CA HIS A 152 -3.07 2.51 -9.19
C HIS A 152 -3.56 1.24 -9.87
N THR A 153 -3.00 0.91 -11.04
CA THR A 153 -3.39 -0.28 -11.80
C THR A 153 -3.14 -1.56 -11.00
N MET A 154 -2.03 -1.63 -10.27
CA MET A 154 -1.73 -2.76 -9.38
C MET A 154 -2.74 -2.86 -8.24
N ILE A 155 -3.03 -1.73 -7.57
CA ILE A 155 -4.03 -1.69 -6.48
C ILE A 155 -5.40 -2.09 -7.01
N LEU A 156 -5.86 -1.50 -8.11
CA LEU A 156 -7.17 -1.77 -8.70
C LEU A 156 -7.35 -3.24 -9.06
N LYS A 157 -6.34 -3.85 -9.68
CA LYS A 157 -6.38 -5.28 -10.02
C LYS A 157 -6.53 -6.15 -8.78
N TYR A 158 -5.74 -5.88 -7.75
CA TYR A 158 -5.77 -6.68 -6.53
C TYR A 158 -7.02 -6.42 -5.68
N ALA A 159 -7.45 -5.17 -5.57
CA ALA A 159 -8.64 -4.81 -4.80
C ALA A 159 -9.91 -5.44 -5.38
N ARG A 160 -10.04 -5.53 -6.72
CA ARG A 160 -11.15 -6.24 -7.36
C ARG A 160 -11.14 -7.73 -7.07
N ASP A 161 -9.97 -8.38 -7.18
CA ASP A 161 -9.81 -9.81 -6.85
C ASP A 161 -10.10 -10.08 -5.36
N ALA A 162 -9.64 -9.20 -4.46
CA ALA A 162 -9.91 -9.29 -3.04
C ALA A 162 -11.40 -9.06 -2.70
N ALA A 163 -12.05 -8.11 -3.38
CA ALA A 163 -13.47 -7.83 -3.23
C ALA A 163 -14.34 -9.02 -3.66
N GLU A 164 -14.04 -9.61 -4.81
CA GLU A 164 -14.73 -10.82 -5.29
C GLU A 164 -14.57 -12.00 -4.31
N LYS A 165 -13.37 -12.19 -3.76
CA LYS A 165 -13.13 -13.22 -2.74
C LYS A 165 -13.92 -12.95 -1.45
N ALA A 166 -13.98 -11.70 -0.99
CA ALA A 166 -14.73 -11.32 0.19
C ALA A 166 -16.24 -11.57 -0.01
N GLU A 167 -16.79 -11.19 -1.17
CA GLU A 167 -18.19 -11.47 -1.54
C GLU A 167 -18.49 -12.95 -1.52
N ASN A 168 -17.69 -13.75 -2.21
CA ASN A 168 -17.87 -15.18 -2.34
C ASN A 168 -17.74 -15.95 -1.01
N THR A 169 -17.12 -15.35 0.01
CA THR A 169 -16.98 -15.92 1.35
C THR A 169 -17.91 -15.32 2.40
N GLY A 170 -18.74 -14.36 2.01
CA GLY A 170 -19.74 -13.74 2.88
C GLY A 170 -19.22 -12.59 3.75
N ASP A 171 -18.03 -12.04 3.48
CA ASP A 171 -17.54 -10.80 4.11
C ASP A 171 -17.96 -9.57 3.30
N SER A 172 -19.25 -9.28 3.29
CA SER A 172 -19.83 -8.14 2.56
C SER A 172 -19.25 -6.80 3.00
N GLY A 173 -18.85 -6.66 4.29
CA GLY A 173 -18.25 -5.42 4.78
C GLY A 173 -16.86 -5.14 4.21
N THR A 174 -16.04 -6.18 4.00
CA THR A 174 -14.76 -6.03 3.29
C THR A 174 -14.97 -5.83 1.79
N ASN A 175 -15.93 -6.54 1.18
CA ASN A 175 -16.30 -6.32 -0.22
C ASN A 175 -16.72 -4.86 -0.45
N ASP A 176 -17.66 -4.33 0.35
CA ASP A 176 -18.15 -2.95 0.22
C ASP A 176 -17.02 -1.92 0.38
N LEU A 177 -16.17 -2.05 1.39
CA LEU A 177 -15.01 -1.18 1.58
C LEU A 177 -14.10 -1.17 0.33
N LEU A 178 -13.78 -2.35 -0.20
CA LEU A 178 -12.90 -2.47 -1.35
C LEU A 178 -13.53 -1.90 -2.62
N VAL A 179 -14.81 -2.17 -2.89
CA VAL A 179 -15.51 -1.66 -4.08
C VAL A 179 -15.83 -0.18 -3.95
N SER A 180 -16.47 0.22 -2.86
CA SER A 180 -17.04 1.56 -2.72
C SER A 180 -15.99 2.64 -2.43
N ASN A 181 -14.91 2.29 -1.72
CA ASN A 181 -13.87 3.25 -1.34
C ASN A 181 -12.59 3.04 -2.15
N ILE A 182 -12.00 1.85 -2.11
CA ILE A 182 -10.68 1.63 -2.73
C ILE A 182 -10.77 1.69 -4.25
N VAL A 183 -11.65 0.89 -4.87
CA VAL A 183 -11.74 0.82 -6.34
C VAL A 183 -12.20 2.15 -6.90
N ARG A 184 -13.32 2.71 -6.44
CA ARG A 184 -13.89 3.94 -7.02
C ARG A 184 -12.97 5.14 -6.89
N THR A 185 -12.32 5.32 -5.73
CA THR A 185 -11.39 6.43 -5.54
C THR A 185 -10.16 6.30 -6.44
N ASN A 186 -9.58 5.10 -6.55
CA ASN A 186 -8.43 4.87 -7.41
C ASN A 186 -8.79 5.01 -8.90
N GLU A 187 -9.97 4.57 -9.35
CA GLU A 187 -10.46 4.80 -10.73
C GLU A 187 -10.58 6.28 -11.05
N LEU A 188 -11.17 7.07 -10.14
CA LEU A 188 -11.28 8.52 -10.29
C LEU A 188 -9.91 9.17 -10.44
N GLN A 189 -8.96 8.80 -9.59
CA GLN A 189 -7.59 9.34 -9.62
C GLN A 189 -6.85 8.94 -10.90
N VAL A 190 -7.01 7.70 -11.38
CA VAL A 190 -6.46 7.26 -12.69
C VAL A 190 -6.99 8.12 -13.83
N TRP A 191 -8.28 8.40 -13.84
CA TRP A 191 -8.87 9.29 -14.87
C TRP A 191 -8.19 10.65 -14.87
N PHE A 192 -8.12 11.34 -13.72
CA PHE A 192 -7.45 12.64 -13.62
C PHE A 192 -5.99 12.61 -14.08
N LEU A 193 -5.22 11.59 -13.68
CA LEU A 193 -3.82 11.45 -14.10
C LEU A 193 -3.70 11.21 -15.60
N SER A 194 -4.58 10.38 -16.17
CA SER A 194 -4.54 10.01 -17.59
C SER A 194 -4.80 11.20 -18.51
N GLU A 195 -5.72 12.11 -18.13
CA GLU A 195 -6.01 13.31 -18.91
C GLU A 195 -4.80 14.24 -19.06
N HIS A 196 -3.84 14.19 -18.14
CA HIS A 196 -2.57 14.92 -18.27
C HIS A 196 -1.57 14.29 -19.24
N LEU A 197 -1.81 13.06 -19.70
CA LEU A 197 -0.95 12.34 -20.65
C LEU A 197 -1.52 12.34 -22.06
N VAL A 198 -2.74 12.77 -22.26
CA VAL A 198 -3.34 12.90 -23.60
C VAL A 198 -2.60 13.98 -24.38
N ALA A 199 -1.97 13.60 -25.49
CA ALA A 199 -1.42 14.58 -26.40
C ALA A 199 -2.55 15.41 -27.02
N ALA A 200 -2.52 16.73 -26.84
CA ALA A 200 -3.42 17.60 -27.57
C ALA A 200 -3.22 17.35 -29.08
N SER A 201 -4.23 16.91 -29.80
CA SER A 201 -4.18 16.87 -31.25
C SER A 201 -3.88 18.29 -31.76
N PRO A 202 -2.93 18.45 -32.69
CA PRO A 202 -2.79 19.75 -33.35
C PRO A 202 -4.12 20.07 -34.03
N LEU A 203 -4.72 21.21 -33.69
CA LEU A 203 -5.88 21.78 -34.35
C LEU A 203 -5.52 22.16 -35.79
#